data_11654b0044510fe77b6e73d2867c75af
#
_entry.id   11654b0044510fe77b6e73d2867c75af
#
_cell.length_a   1.000
_cell.length_b   1.000
_cell.length_c   1.000
_cell.angle_alpha   90.00
_cell.angle_beta   90.00
_cell.angle_gamma   90.00
#
_symmetry.space_group_name_H-M   'P 1'
#
loop_
_entity.id
_entity.type
_entity.pdbx_description
1 polymer ?
#
loop_
_entity_poly.entity_id
_entity_poly.type
_entity_poly.pdbx_seq_one_letter_code
_entity_poly.pdbx_strand_id
1 'polypeptide(L)'
;MQPWTAYELVAQSKRSLHWFWPRSERHLYAELKRLVERGHAEAHVEGGRRRRTRYTITPAGRAALQAWLGTEPAPPTLEIEGLVRVMLADQGNMDDLRAAVEATARQARTVRAEGLPFVAELLATGGPFPQRLHLNERLVSFYSDFNNLLLRWCEETLADVETWQGTQDIGLTPSGRQRLVRAISEDP
;
A
#
# COMPACT_ATOMS: atom_id res chain seq x y z
N MET A 1 -15.32 -18.83 8.89
CA MET A 1 -15.34 -17.47 8.28
C MET A 1 -16.80 -17.18 7.96
N GLN A 2 -17.35 -16.08 8.48
CA GLN A 2 -18.77 -15.73 8.25
C GLN A 2 -19.00 -15.26 6.80
N PRO A 3 -20.23 -15.43 6.25
CA PRO A 3 -20.57 -14.94 4.93
C PRO A 3 -20.55 -13.40 4.85
N TRP A 4 -20.05 -12.85 3.76
CA TRP A 4 -19.93 -11.41 3.52
C TRP A 4 -20.64 -11.02 2.22
N THR A 5 -21.24 -9.84 2.18
CA THR A 5 -21.72 -9.26 0.93
C THR A 5 -20.52 -8.73 0.11
N ALA A 6 -20.73 -8.56 -1.20
CA ALA A 6 -19.71 -7.96 -2.06
C ALA A 6 -19.28 -6.57 -1.58
N TYR A 7 -20.24 -5.76 -1.10
CA TYR A 7 -19.96 -4.43 -0.52
C TYR A 7 -19.04 -4.52 0.72
N GLU A 8 -19.35 -5.42 1.66
CA GLU A 8 -18.54 -5.64 2.87
C GLU A 8 -17.12 -6.12 2.53
N LEU A 9 -16.98 -7.02 1.53
CA LEU A 9 -15.69 -7.50 1.06
C LEU A 9 -14.86 -6.37 0.43
N VAL A 10 -15.48 -5.55 -0.41
CA VAL A 10 -14.81 -4.39 -1.04
C VAL A 10 -14.45 -3.35 0.02
N ALA A 11 -15.35 -3.05 0.95
CA ALA A 11 -15.06 -2.13 2.06
C ALA A 11 -13.90 -2.63 2.93
N GLN A 12 -13.86 -3.93 3.26
CA GLN A 12 -12.76 -4.52 4.02
C GLN A 12 -11.45 -4.50 3.24
N SER A 13 -11.48 -4.75 1.93
CA SER A 13 -10.29 -4.64 1.07
C SER A 13 -9.72 -3.22 1.07
N LYS A 14 -10.58 -2.20 1.01
CA LYS A 14 -10.18 -0.78 1.11
C LYS A 14 -9.57 -0.42 2.46
N ARG A 15 -10.01 -1.05 3.54
CA ARG A 15 -9.48 -0.80 4.89
C ARG A 15 -8.14 -1.49 5.17
N SER A 16 -7.79 -2.53 4.41
CA SER A 16 -6.63 -3.37 4.70
C SER A 16 -5.68 -3.53 3.50
N LEU A 17 -6.12 -4.19 2.44
CA LEU A 17 -5.26 -4.59 1.33
C LEU A 17 -4.82 -3.41 0.45
N HIS A 18 -5.62 -2.38 0.29
CA HIS A 18 -5.36 -1.32 -0.68
C HIS A 18 -4.05 -0.56 -0.41
N TRP A 19 -3.56 -0.55 0.80
CA TRP A 19 -2.32 0.13 1.19
C TRP A 19 -1.08 -0.45 0.50
N PHE A 20 -1.05 -1.74 0.24
CA PHE A 20 0.07 -2.44 -0.40
C PHE A 20 -0.33 -3.27 -1.62
N TRP A 21 -1.62 -3.39 -1.90
CA TRP A 21 -2.19 -4.10 -3.05
C TRP A 21 -3.39 -3.34 -3.62
N PRO A 22 -3.18 -2.11 -4.15
CA PRO A 22 -4.28 -1.28 -4.64
C PRO A 22 -4.97 -1.94 -5.84
N ARG A 23 -6.30 -2.06 -5.75
CA ARG A 23 -7.16 -2.53 -6.85
C ARG A 23 -8.41 -1.67 -6.91
N SER A 24 -8.88 -1.38 -8.13
CA SER A 24 -10.15 -0.67 -8.32
C SER A 24 -11.33 -1.50 -7.81
N GLU A 25 -12.38 -0.85 -7.36
CA GLU A 25 -13.62 -1.55 -6.95
C GLU A 25 -14.15 -2.45 -8.05
N ARG A 26 -14.14 -1.97 -9.29
CA ARG A 26 -14.55 -2.75 -10.46
C ARG A 26 -13.79 -4.07 -10.57
N HIS A 27 -12.48 -4.04 -10.32
CA HIS A 27 -11.64 -5.23 -10.31
C HIS A 27 -12.05 -6.19 -9.19
N LEU A 28 -12.26 -5.67 -7.97
CA LEU A 28 -12.67 -6.49 -6.83
C LEU A 28 -14.01 -7.18 -7.05
N TYR A 29 -15.02 -6.46 -7.60
CA TYR A 29 -16.30 -7.07 -7.96
C TYR A 29 -16.16 -8.13 -9.06
N ALA A 30 -15.32 -7.91 -10.07
CA ALA A 30 -15.05 -8.88 -11.11
C ALA A 30 -14.37 -10.15 -10.56
N GLU A 31 -13.45 -10.00 -9.62
CA GLU A 31 -12.79 -11.14 -8.97
C GLU A 31 -13.76 -12.01 -8.16
N LEU A 32 -14.70 -11.39 -7.44
CA LEU A 32 -15.73 -12.16 -6.72
C LEU A 32 -16.52 -13.06 -7.67
N LYS A 33 -16.91 -12.53 -8.84
CA LYS A 33 -17.61 -13.31 -9.88
C LYS A 33 -16.75 -14.46 -10.39
N ARG A 34 -15.48 -14.20 -10.69
CA ARG A 34 -14.52 -15.23 -11.14
C ARG A 34 -14.29 -16.33 -10.09
N LEU A 35 -14.26 -15.97 -8.80
CA LEU A 35 -14.13 -16.96 -7.73
C LEU A 35 -15.34 -17.89 -7.67
N VAL A 36 -16.55 -17.38 -7.91
CA VAL A 36 -17.77 -18.20 -7.99
C VAL A 36 -17.74 -19.08 -9.24
N GLU A 37 -17.39 -18.54 -10.40
CA GLU A 37 -17.27 -19.29 -11.67
C GLU A 37 -16.26 -20.44 -11.58
N ARG A 38 -15.19 -20.26 -10.79
CA ARG A 38 -14.18 -21.31 -10.52
C ARG A 38 -14.55 -22.28 -9.40
N GLY A 39 -15.70 -22.10 -8.76
CA GLY A 39 -16.14 -22.91 -7.63
C GLY A 39 -15.33 -22.66 -6.35
N HIS A 40 -14.53 -21.59 -6.27
CA HIS A 40 -13.77 -21.22 -5.08
C HIS A 40 -14.59 -20.44 -4.04
N ALA A 41 -15.71 -19.87 -4.47
CA ALA A 41 -16.70 -19.24 -3.62
C ALA A 41 -18.11 -19.66 -4.04
N GLU A 42 -19.03 -19.61 -3.09
CA GLU A 42 -20.47 -19.75 -3.33
C GLU A 42 -21.16 -18.43 -3.07
N ALA A 43 -22.15 -18.11 -3.90
CA ALA A 43 -22.99 -16.93 -3.80
C ALA A 43 -24.40 -17.34 -3.35
N HIS A 44 -24.81 -16.94 -2.17
CA HIS A 44 -26.13 -17.22 -1.62
C HIS A 44 -26.98 -15.95 -1.62
N VAL A 45 -28.15 -16.00 -2.29
CA VAL A 45 -29.09 -14.89 -2.30
C VAL A 45 -30.00 -15.00 -1.08
N GLU A 46 -29.89 -14.04 -0.17
CA GLU A 46 -30.82 -13.93 0.97
C GLU A 46 -32.12 -13.29 0.52
N GLY A 47 -33.24 -13.96 0.84
CA GLY A 47 -34.59 -13.44 0.64
C GLY A 47 -34.90 -12.29 1.60
N GLY A 48 -35.63 -11.26 1.14
CA GLY A 48 -36.05 -10.12 1.96
C GLY A 48 -36.43 -8.91 1.10
N ARG A 49 -36.83 -7.81 1.74
CA ARG A 49 -37.21 -6.55 1.09
C ARG A 49 -36.10 -5.98 0.17
N ARG A 50 -34.81 -6.32 0.41
CA ARG A 50 -33.66 -6.07 -0.46
C ARG A 50 -32.90 -7.39 -0.63
N ARG A 51 -32.90 -7.93 -1.84
CA ARG A 51 -32.05 -9.10 -2.19
C ARG A 51 -30.59 -8.75 -1.90
N ARG A 52 -29.96 -9.52 -1.02
CA ARG A 52 -28.52 -9.42 -0.73
C ARG A 52 -27.86 -10.73 -1.13
N THR A 53 -26.73 -10.63 -1.83
CA THR A 53 -25.92 -11.81 -2.14
C THR A 53 -24.76 -11.85 -1.17
N ARG A 54 -24.61 -12.97 -0.45
CA ARG A 54 -23.46 -13.25 0.41
C ARG A 54 -22.58 -14.27 -0.24
N TYR A 55 -21.30 -14.10 -0.03
CA TYR A 55 -20.24 -14.96 -0.56
C TYR A 55 -19.61 -15.73 0.59
N THR A 56 -19.36 -17.01 0.35
CA THR A 56 -18.66 -17.90 1.29
C THR A 56 -17.60 -18.68 0.52
N ILE A 57 -16.40 -18.79 1.10
CA ILE A 57 -15.35 -19.60 0.50
C ILE A 57 -15.69 -21.09 0.61
N THR A 58 -15.55 -21.82 -0.49
CA THR A 58 -15.77 -23.28 -0.55
C THR A 58 -14.57 -24.07 -0.01
N PRO A 59 -14.70 -25.39 0.25
CA PRO A 59 -13.55 -26.25 0.51
C PRO A 59 -12.48 -26.19 -0.60
N ALA A 60 -12.90 -26.19 -1.87
CA ALA A 60 -12.01 -26.04 -3.03
C ALA A 60 -11.29 -24.68 -3.02
N GLY A 61 -12.00 -23.57 -2.68
CA GLY A 61 -11.39 -22.25 -2.53
C GLY A 61 -10.37 -22.20 -1.40
N ARG A 62 -10.63 -22.88 -0.27
CA ARG A 62 -9.64 -22.98 0.83
C ARG A 62 -8.40 -23.75 0.41
N ALA A 63 -8.57 -24.86 -0.30
CA ALA A 63 -7.46 -25.65 -0.80
C ALA A 63 -6.62 -24.84 -1.80
N ALA A 64 -7.25 -24.09 -2.73
CA ALA A 64 -6.58 -23.23 -3.67
C ALA A 64 -5.81 -22.09 -2.95
N LEU A 65 -6.40 -21.47 -1.92
CA LEU A 65 -5.72 -20.46 -1.11
C LEU A 65 -4.51 -21.04 -0.37
N GLN A 66 -4.64 -22.22 0.21
CA GLN A 66 -3.55 -22.90 0.91
C GLN A 66 -2.41 -23.25 -0.05
N ALA A 67 -2.73 -23.75 -1.23
CA ALA A 67 -1.73 -24.03 -2.26
C ALA A 67 -0.99 -22.76 -2.69
N TRP A 68 -1.72 -21.66 -2.92
CA TRP A 68 -1.11 -20.37 -3.27
C TRP A 68 -0.20 -19.82 -2.17
N LEU A 69 -0.59 -19.94 -0.90
CA LEU A 69 0.25 -19.50 0.23
C LEU A 69 1.58 -20.27 0.34
N GLY A 70 1.65 -21.47 -0.25
CA GLY A 70 2.88 -22.27 -0.34
C GLY A 70 3.76 -21.95 -1.55
N THR A 71 3.33 -21.03 -2.44
CA THR A 71 4.16 -20.64 -3.60
C THR A 71 5.09 -19.49 -3.24
N GLU A 72 6.17 -19.34 -4.02
CA GLU A 72 7.06 -18.18 -3.90
C GLU A 72 6.30 -16.89 -4.25
N PRO A 73 6.39 -15.83 -3.43
CA PRO A 73 5.74 -14.55 -3.74
C PRO A 73 6.42 -13.88 -4.93
N ALA A 74 5.64 -13.16 -5.73
CA ALA A 74 6.20 -12.31 -6.79
C ALA A 74 7.11 -11.22 -6.18
N PRO A 75 8.16 -10.79 -6.89
CA PRO A 75 9.01 -9.69 -6.45
C PRO A 75 8.19 -8.43 -6.16
N PRO A 76 8.54 -7.66 -5.11
CA PRO A 76 7.85 -6.42 -4.81
C PRO A 76 8.06 -5.39 -5.92
N THR A 77 7.03 -4.62 -6.24
CA THR A 77 7.08 -3.48 -7.15
C THR A 77 6.78 -2.21 -6.38
N LEU A 78 7.48 -1.13 -6.70
CA LEU A 78 7.30 0.18 -6.08
C LEU A 78 6.95 1.20 -7.16
N GLU A 79 5.78 1.83 -7.05
CA GLU A 79 5.31 2.87 -7.95
C GLU A 79 5.09 4.16 -7.16
N ILE A 80 6.02 5.11 -7.29
CA ILE A 80 5.95 6.43 -6.66
C ILE A 80 6.23 7.49 -7.73
N GLU A 81 5.20 8.15 -8.22
CA GLU A 81 5.32 9.19 -9.26
C GLU A 81 6.26 10.32 -8.83
N GLY A 82 6.28 10.69 -7.54
CA GLY A 82 7.19 11.70 -7.01
C GLY A 82 8.66 11.39 -7.27
N LEU A 83 9.09 10.11 -7.21
CA LEU A 83 10.47 9.71 -7.54
C LEU A 83 10.76 9.84 -9.03
N VAL A 84 9.78 9.56 -9.89
CA VAL A 84 9.93 9.77 -11.35
C VAL A 84 10.10 11.24 -11.65
N ARG A 85 9.35 12.12 -10.99
CA ARG A 85 9.48 13.57 -11.14
C ARG A 85 10.84 14.09 -10.68
N VAL A 86 11.39 13.56 -9.58
CA VAL A 86 12.75 13.88 -9.14
C VAL A 86 13.79 13.39 -10.15
N MET A 87 13.63 12.18 -10.68
CA MET A 87 14.54 11.61 -11.68
C MET A 87 14.61 12.45 -12.98
N LEU A 88 13.50 13.11 -13.36
CA LEU A 88 13.38 13.91 -14.57
C LEU A 88 13.41 15.43 -14.30
N ALA A 89 13.82 15.86 -13.12
CA ALA A 89 13.77 17.25 -12.69
C ALA A 89 14.68 18.17 -13.51
N ASP A 90 15.70 17.64 -14.17
CA ASP A 90 16.57 18.36 -15.11
C ASP A 90 15.83 18.91 -16.35
N GLN A 91 14.65 18.41 -16.65
CA GLN A 91 13.78 18.90 -17.72
C GLN A 91 12.80 20.00 -17.26
N GLY A 92 12.79 20.34 -15.97
CA GLY A 92 11.94 21.34 -15.35
C GLY A 92 12.76 22.44 -14.66
N ASN A 93 12.25 22.94 -13.55
CA ASN A 93 12.87 23.97 -12.73
C ASN A 93 12.86 23.60 -11.24
N MET A 94 13.53 24.41 -10.42
CA MET A 94 13.64 24.18 -8.97
C MET A 94 12.29 24.20 -8.25
N ASP A 95 11.36 25.02 -8.70
CA ASP A 95 10.04 25.14 -8.08
C ASP A 95 9.20 23.90 -8.36
N ASP A 96 9.27 23.36 -9.58
CA ASP A 96 8.60 22.10 -9.94
C ASP A 96 9.18 20.92 -9.14
N LEU A 97 10.49 20.87 -8.96
CA LEU A 97 11.16 19.86 -8.15
C LEU A 97 10.72 19.93 -6.68
N ARG A 98 10.75 21.11 -6.07
CA ARG A 98 10.27 21.31 -4.69
C ARG A 98 8.81 20.89 -4.55
N ALA A 99 7.95 21.37 -5.46
CA ALA A 99 6.53 21.07 -5.44
C ALA A 99 6.25 19.55 -5.54
N ALA A 100 7.02 18.83 -6.35
CA ALA A 100 6.90 17.36 -6.47
C ALA A 100 7.27 16.64 -5.18
N VAL A 101 8.38 17.01 -4.53
CA VAL A 101 8.82 16.42 -3.26
C VAL A 101 7.86 16.76 -2.13
N GLU A 102 7.40 18.02 -2.02
CA GLU A 102 6.40 18.44 -1.05
C GLU A 102 5.07 17.72 -1.23
N ALA A 103 4.61 17.54 -2.49
CA ALA A 103 3.40 16.80 -2.78
C ALA A 103 3.52 15.34 -2.33
N THR A 104 4.66 14.72 -2.57
CA THR A 104 4.96 13.35 -2.09
C THR A 104 4.91 13.27 -0.57
N ALA A 105 5.51 14.23 0.13
CA ALA A 105 5.44 14.29 1.59
C ALA A 105 4.02 14.52 2.12
N ARG A 106 3.24 15.39 1.47
CA ARG A 106 1.81 15.61 1.83
C ARG A 106 1.00 14.33 1.67
N GLN A 107 1.19 13.60 0.56
CA GLN A 107 0.52 12.32 0.33
C GLN A 107 0.86 11.28 1.41
N ALA A 108 2.14 11.14 1.76
CA ALA A 108 2.57 10.23 2.82
C ALA A 108 1.96 10.58 4.19
N ARG A 109 1.86 11.87 4.53
CA ARG A 109 1.17 12.33 5.76
C ARG A 109 -0.32 12.04 5.74
N THR A 110 -0.98 12.25 4.61
CA THR A 110 -2.42 11.94 4.44
C THR A 110 -2.67 10.46 4.63
N VAL A 111 -1.92 9.60 3.97
CA VAL A 111 -2.00 8.15 4.09
C VAL A 111 -1.81 7.70 5.54
N ARG A 112 -0.80 8.26 6.23
CA ARG A 112 -0.58 7.98 7.65
C ARG A 112 -1.78 8.38 8.52
N ALA A 113 -2.33 9.57 8.30
CA ALA A 113 -3.50 10.05 9.04
C ALA A 113 -4.75 9.18 8.80
N GLU A 114 -4.97 8.75 7.58
CA GLU A 114 -6.07 7.83 7.22
C GLU A 114 -5.93 6.45 7.85
N GLY A 115 -4.70 5.99 8.12
CA GLY A 115 -4.43 4.71 8.80
C GLY A 115 -4.68 4.73 10.32
N LEU A 116 -4.59 5.89 10.98
CA LEU A 116 -4.71 5.98 12.44
C LEU A 116 -6.01 5.41 13.02
N PRO A 117 -7.21 5.66 12.46
CA PRO A 117 -8.45 5.07 12.97
C PRO A 117 -8.43 3.53 12.93
N PHE A 118 -7.83 2.94 11.91
CA PHE A 118 -7.69 1.49 11.80
C PHE A 118 -6.76 0.94 12.89
N VAL A 119 -5.64 1.59 13.14
CA VAL A 119 -4.71 1.21 14.23
C VAL A 119 -5.40 1.32 15.60
N ALA A 120 -6.15 2.39 15.83
CA ALA A 120 -6.91 2.58 17.06
C ALA A 120 -7.96 1.46 17.26
N GLU A 121 -8.66 1.06 16.20
CA GLU A 121 -9.62 -0.06 16.24
C GLU A 121 -8.92 -1.40 16.55
N LEU A 122 -7.75 -1.66 15.93
CA LEU A 122 -6.98 -2.87 16.22
C LEU A 122 -6.58 -2.95 17.71
N LEU A 123 -6.14 -1.83 18.28
CA LEU A 123 -5.76 -1.75 19.70
C LEU A 123 -6.97 -1.92 20.62
N ALA A 124 -8.11 -1.33 20.28
CA ALA A 124 -9.29 -1.35 21.13
C ALA A 124 -10.05 -2.69 21.12
N THR A 125 -10.15 -3.35 19.95
CA THR A 125 -11.05 -4.49 19.75
C THR A 125 -10.40 -5.68 19.05
N GLY A 126 -9.16 -5.55 18.57
CA GLY A 126 -8.52 -6.52 17.67
C GLY A 126 -9.04 -6.45 16.24
N GLY A 127 -9.95 -5.50 15.93
CA GLY A 127 -10.56 -5.34 14.62
C GLY A 127 -11.48 -6.50 14.22
N PRO A 128 -11.83 -6.59 12.93
CA PRO A 128 -12.78 -7.61 12.43
C PRO A 128 -12.23 -9.05 12.50
N PHE A 129 -10.93 -9.23 12.76
CA PHE A 129 -10.27 -10.54 12.82
C PHE A 129 -9.30 -10.59 14.01
N PRO A 130 -9.77 -10.56 15.26
CA PRO A 130 -8.90 -10.49 16.44
C PRO A 130 -7.91 -11.66 16.54
N GLN A 131 -8.28 -12.85 16.03
CA GLN A 131 -7.40 -14.03 15.96
C GLN A 131 -6.20 -13.86 15.01
N ARG A 132 -6.18 -12.79 14.17
CA ARG A 132 -5.09 -12.45 13.24
C ARG A 132 -4.36 -11.17 13.65
N LEU A 133 -4.57 -10.67 14.86
CA LEU A 133 -4.03 -9.38 15.29
C LEU A 133 -2.50 -9.33 15.16
N HIS A 134 -1.80 -10.41 15.52
CA HIS A 134 -0.36 -10.54 15.37
C HIS A 134 0.14 -10.44 13.91
N LEU A 135 -0.66 -10.88 12.93
CA LEU A 135 -0.35 -10.71 11.50
C LEU A 135 -0.67 -9.28 11.03
N ASN A 136 -1.82 -8.74 11.45
CA ASN A 136 -2.21 -7.38 11.12
C ASN A 136 -1.21 -6.36 11.66
N GLU A 137 -0.70 -6.57 12.88
CA GLU A 137 0.35 -5.73 13.50
C GLU A 137 1.59 -5.67 12.60
N ARG A 138 2.09 -6.81 12.09
CA ARG A 138 3.27 -6.82 11.21
C ARG A 138 3.06 -6.02 9.93
N LEU A 139 1.86 -6.08 9.34
CA LEU A 139 1.52 -5.29 8.14
C LEU A 139 1.44 -3.80 8.46
N VAL A 140 0.84 -3.42 9.59
CA VAL A 140 0.76 -2.04 10.05
C VAL A 140 2.14 -1.47 10.33
N SER A 141 3.00 -2.23 11.03
CA SER A 141 4.39 -1.85 11.32
C SER A 141 5.16 -1.58 10.03
N PHE A 142 5.18 -2.53 9.10
CA PHE A 142 5.84 -2.36 7.80
C PHE A 142 5.38 -1.09 7.08
N TYR A 143 4.07 -0.87 7.01
CA TYR A 143 3.51 0.28 6.29
C TYR A 143 3.81 1.61 6.98
N SER A 144 3.83 1.63 8.31
CA SER A 144 4.26 2.78 9.10
C SER A 144 5.73 3.13 8.82
N ASP A 145 6.60 2.12 8.83
CA ASP A 145 8.03 2.29 8.58
C ASP A 145 8.31 2.77 7.15
N PHE A 146 7.57 2.24 6.17
CA PHE A 146 7.64 2.71 4.78
C PHE A 146 7.25 4.19 4.64
N ASN A 147 6.15 4.63 5.27
CA ASN A 147 5.75 6.02 5.24
C ASN A 147 6.75 6.94 5.97
N ASN A 148 7.32 6.48 7.08
CA ASN A 148 8.37 7.22 7.79
C ASN A 148 9.64 7.35 6.95
N LEU A 149 10.04 6.29 6.23
CA LEU A 149 11.14 6.32 5.27
C LEU A 149 10.89 7.37 4.18
N LEU A 150 9.70 7.35 3.58
CA LEU A 150 9.34 8.28 2.51
C LEU A 150 9.33 9.74 2.99
N LEU A 151 8.79 10.00 4.18
CA LEU A 151 8.81 11.34 4.78
C LEU A 151 10.22 11.82 5.05
N ARG A 152 11.08 11.01 5.66
CA ARG A 152 12.48 11.34 5.89
C ARG A 152 13.22 11.61 4.58
N TRP A 153 13.01 10.78 3.57
CA TRP A 153 13.59 10.98 2.24
C TRP A 153 13.16 12.32 1.62
N CYS A 154 11.89 12.70 1.74
CA CYS A 154 11.41 13.99 1.28
C CYS A 154 12.07 15.16 2.03
N GLU A 155 12.20 15.07 3.35
CA GLU A 155 12.84 16.09 4.19
C GLU A 155 14.32 16.27 3.81
N GLU A 156 15.07 15.17 3.68
CA GLU A 156 16.47 15.19 3.26
C GLU A 156 16.63 15.74 1.84
N THR A 157 15.72 15.37 0.92
CA THR A 157 15.76 15.86 -0.46
C THR A 157 15.47 17.35 -0.54
N LEU A 158 14.48 17.86 0.21
CA LEU A 158 14.21 19.30 0.27
C LEU A 158 15.39 20.07 0.84
N ALA A 159 16.02 19.57 1.90
CA ALA A 159 17.22 20.19 2.48
C ALA A 159 18.37 20.25 1.49
N ASP A 160 18.59 19.22 0.67
CA ASP A 160 19.59 19.24 -0.38
C ASP A 160 19.24 20.28 -1.47
N VAL A 161 17.98 20.26 -1.93
CA VAL A 161 17.46 21.16 -2.98
C VAL A 161 17.63 22.63 -2.61
N GLU A 162 17.53 23.01 -1.32
CA GLU A 162 17.80 24.36 -0.84
C GLU A 162 19.24 24.83 -1.09
N THR A 163 20.17 23.91 -1.26
CA THR A 163 21.60 24.22 -1.52
C THR A 163 21.94 24.27 -3.01
N TRP A 164 21.03 23.84 -3.89
CA TRP A 164 21.29 23.73 -5.32
C TRP A 164 21.08 25.06 -6.05
N GLN A 165 21.91 25.32 -7.05
CA GLN A 165 21.82 26.53 -7.90
C GLN A 165 20.85 26.34 -9.08
N GLY A 166 20.42 25.10 -9.34
CA GLY A 166 19.55 24.73 -10.47
C GLY A 166 19.26 23.23 -10.44
N THR A 167 18.63 22.72 -11.47
CA THR A 167 18.32 21.28 -11.64
C THR A 167 19.35 20.57 -12.54
N GLN A 168 20.31 21.29 -13.14
CA GLN A 168 21.31 20.75 -14.08
C GLN A 168 22.72 21.05 -13.60
N ASP A 169 23.66 20.23 -14.00
CA ASP A 169 25.12 20.43 -13.89
C ASP A 169 25.69 20.66 -12.49
N ILE A 170 24.94 20.23 -11.45
CA ILE A 170 25.38 20.37 -10.05
C ILE A 170 26.46 19.35 -9.68
N GLY A 171 26.49 18.21 -10.38
CA GLY A 171 27.37 17.10 -10.07
C GLY A 171 26.98 16.37 -8.76
N LEU A 172 27.88 15.58 -8.26
CA LEU A 172 27.67 14.83 -7.02
C LEU A 172 28.04 15.66 -5.80
N THR A 173 27.03 16.07 -5.04
CA THR A 173 27.22 16.84 -3.80
C THR A 173 27.93 16.01 -2.71
N PRO A 174 28.59 16.65 -1.70
CA PRO A 174 29.19 15.92 -0.58
C PRO A 174 28.20 15.04 0.18
N SER A 175 26.98 15.51 0.45
CA SER A 175 25.88 14.76 1.09
C SER A 175 25.44 13.58 0.23
N GLY A 176 25.26 13.79 -1.08
CA GLY A 176 24.97 12.74 -2.04
C GLY A 176 26.03 11.65 -2.09
N ARG A 177 27.32 12.06 -2.09
CA ARG A 177 28.43 11.10 -2.04
C ARG A 177 28.39 10.23 -0.78
N GLN A 178 28.14 10.82 0.38
CA GLN A 178 28.03 10.08 1.65
C GLN A 178 26.89 9.06 1.60
N ARG A 179 25.72 9.41 1.04
CA ARG A 179 24.59 8.48 0.88
C ARG A 179 24.94 7.32 -0.05
N LEU A 180 25.59 7.59 -1.18
CA LEU A 180 26.01 6.52 -2.10
C LEU A 180 27.05 5.59 -1.46
N VAL A 181 28.02 6.13 -0.72
CA VAL A 181 29.00 5.31 0.01
C VAL A 181 28.32 4.43 1.05
N ARG A 182 27.35 4.98 1.80
CA ARG A 182 26.58 4.19 2.76
C ARG A 182 25.82 3.05 2.06
N ALA A 183 25.16 3.32 0.94
CA ALA A 183 24.39 2.32 0.20
C ALA A 183 25.21 1.11 -0.31
N ILE A 184 26.53 1.27 -0.49
CA ILE A 184 27.43 0.16 -0.86
C ILE A 184 28.18 -0.45 0.32
N SER A 185 28.13 0.20 1.52
CA SER A 185 28.83 -0.25 2.72
C SER A 185 27.92 -1.00 3.69
N GLU A 186 26.60 -0.79 3.58
CA GLU A 186 25.61 -1.56 4.32
C GLU A 186 25.41 -2.90 3.60
N ASP A 187 26.20 -3.89 4.01
CA ASP A 187 26.00 -5.29 3.61
C ASP A 187 24.64 -5.77 4.18
N PRO A 188 23.79 -6.46 3.41
CA PRO A 188 22.47 -6.89 3.86
C PRO A 188 22.50 -7.93 4.99
#